data_b19b04bc1473ac19a38ddcb222400560
#
_entry.id   b19b04bc1473ac19a38ddcb222400560
#
_cell.length_a   1.000
_cell.length_b   1.000
_cell.length_c   1.000
_cell.angle_alpha   90.00
_cell.angle_beta   90.00
_cell.angle_gamma   90.00
#
_symmetry.space_group_name_H-M   'P 1'
#
loop_
_entity.id
_entity.type
_entity.pdbx_description
1 polymer ?
#
loop_
_entity_poly.entity_id
_entity_poly.type
_entity_poly.pdbx_seq_one_letter_code
_entity_poly.pdbx_strand_id
1 'polypeptide(L)'
;MSADILNAQHNDDTFENIWQELKWRGLVHVSTDEEALEKALSDEKLTFYTGYDPTAASLHLGHLVQLLVMRRLQLAGHYPLGLVGGFTGLIGDPRQTSERVLNSREVVAEWVQSLQSQIERFLSFEGENAARMVNNLDWGGQLSAIDFLRDIGKHFRVGTMVKKEIVAKRLNSEEGISYTEFSYQILQGLDYLELNRQYGCTLQTGGSDQWGNLTSGTELIRKVEGKTVHAIGTPLITNSDGTKFGKSEGNAIWLNPKMCSPYAFYQFWLNTADADVIDRLKVFTFLTRAEIGEYEHKVETEAYKREAQKRLAYEVTALVHGVEPTEQTIAASEALFGKGDFAALDESTLQTVMDELPSVELSSDRLDLITALTELGFASSKSEARRILKEGGASVNGVKVQGEDALISSEQLLHGKYAIVRRGKKNQGAITVV
;
A
#
# COMPACT_ATOMS: atom_id res chain seq x y z
N MET A 1 11.68 3.17 -8.53
CA MET A 1 11.66 1.80 -9.11
C MET A 1 12.61 1.83 -10.29
N SER A 2 13.47 0.85 -10.47
CA SER A 2 14.28 0.79 -11.67
C SER A 2 13.37 0.53 -12.87
N ALA A 3 13.67 1.09 -14.03
CA ALA A 3 12.96 0.80 -15.28
C ALA A 3 12.87 -0.71 -15.53
N ASP A 4 13.82 -1.47 -15.02
CA ASP A 4 13.91 -2.92 -15.13
C ASP A 4 12.71 -3.65 -14.52
N ILE A 5 12.19 -3.19 -13.35
CA ILE A 5 11.02 -3.84 -12.71
C ILE A 5 9.76 -3.62 -13.54
N LEU A 6 9.54 -2.41 -14.06
CA LEU A 6 8.38 -2.12 -14.92
C LEU A 6 8.45 -2.90 -16.23
N ASN A 7 9.64 -3.00 -16.82
CA ASN A 7 9.85 -3.71 -18.09
C ASN A 7 9.73 -5.23 -17.96
N ALA A 8 9.97 -5.78 -16.78
CA ALA A 8 9.79 -7.19 -16.51
C ALA A 8 8.32 -7.60 -16.28
N GLN A 9 7.42 -6.63 -16.08
CA GLN A 9 6.00 -6.92 -15.86
C GLN A 9 5.28 -7.26 -17.16
N HIS A 10 4.45 -8.28 -17.11
CA HIS A 10 3.57 -8.69 -18.21
C HIS A 10 2.25 -9.23 -17.65
N ASN A 11 1.20 -9.15 -18.45
CA ASN A 11 -0.02 -9.87 -18.17
C ASN A 11 0.17 -11.35 -18.51
N ASP A 12 -0.67 -12.21 -17.95
CA ASP A 12 -0.63 -13.64 -18.21
C ASP A 12 -1.30 -13.94 -19.57
N ASP A 13 -0.54 -14.40 -20.54
CA ASP A 13 -0.96 -14.70 -21.91
C ASP A 13 -1.82 -15.97 -22.04
N THR A 14 -2.02 -16.71 -20.95
CA THR A 14 -2.93 -17.86 -20.90
C THR A 14 -4.41 -17.45 -20.80
N PHE A 15 -4.70 -16.18 -20.52
CA PHE A 15 -6.05 -15.62 -20.55
C PHE A 15 -6.38 -15.07 -21.94
N GLU A 16 -7.63 -15.26 -22.35
CA GLU A 16 -8.13 -14.81 -23.65
C GLU A 16 -8.07 -13.27 -23.81
N ASN A 17 -8.32 -12.54 -22.70
CA ASN A 17 -8.26 -11.10 -22.65
C ASN A 17 -7.99 -10.60 -21.21
N ILE A 18 -7.72 -9.30 -21.06
CA ILE A 18 -7.42 -8.68 -19.77
C ILE A 18 -8.61 -8.73 -18.80
N TRP A 19 -9.85 -8.72 -19.29
CA TRP A 19 -11.04 -8.82 -18.44
C TRP A 19 -11.10 -10.15 -17.70
N GLN A 20 -10.83 -11.26 -18.39
CA GLN A 20 -10.79 -12.58 -17.79
C GLN A 20 -9.66 -12.72 -16.77
N GLU A 21 -8.48 -12.13 -17.05
CA GLU A 21 -7.38 -12.10 -16.07
C GLU A 21 -7.77 -11.32 -14.83
N LEU A 22 -8.35 -10.11 -14.96
CA LEU A 22 -8.80 -9.31 -13.81
C LEU A 22 -9.85 -10.06 -12.97
N LYS A 23 -10.80 -10.76 -13.60
CA LYS A 23 -11.78 -11.59 -12.87
C LYS A 23 -11.13 -12.76 -12.15
N TRP A 24 -10.24 -13.49 -12.79
CA TRP A 24 -9.51 -14.60 -12.15
C TRP A 24 -8.68 -14.16 -10.97
N ARG A 25 -8.07 -12.98 -11.05
CA ARG A 25 -7.31 -12.41 -9.95
C ARG A 25 -8.17 -11.87 -8.81
N GLY A 26 -9.49 -11.88 -8.97
CA GLY A 26 -10.41 -11.32 -7.98
C GLY A 26 -10.40 -9.79 -7.94
N LEU A 27 -10.02 -9.12 -9.03
CA LEU A 27 -9.92 -7.66 -9.13
C LEU A 27 -11.20 -6.99 -9.66
N VAL A 28 -12.24 -7.76 -9.97
CA VAL A 28 -13.55 -7.27 -10.37
C VAL A 28 -14.58 -7.71 -9.34
N HIS A 29 -15.16 -6.78 -8.59
CA HIS A 29 -16.26 -7.02 -7.66
C HIS A 29 -17.60 -6.60 -8.26
N VAL A 30 -17.61 -5.45 -8.92
CA VAL A 30 -18.79 -4.86 -9.55
C VAL A 30 -18.34 -4.07 -10.78
N SER A 31 -19.16 -4.11 -11.82
CA SER A 31 -18.95 -3.30 -13.02
C SER A 31 -20.28 -2.74 -13.53
N THR A 32 -20.22 -1.79 -14.42
CA THR A 32 -21.40 -1.33 -15.16
C THR A 32 -21.95 -2.45 -16.03
N ASP A 33 -21.95 -2.34 -17.32
CA ASP A 33 -22.35 -3.41 -18.24
C ASP A 33 -21.15 -4.36 -18.47
N GLU A 34 -21.18 -5.56 -17.89
CA GLU A 34 -20.08 -6.51 -17.91
C GLU A 34 -19.74 -6.97 -19.34
N GLU A 35 -20.75 -7.29 -20.12
CA GLU A 35 -20.59 -7.79 -21.50
C GLU A 35 -20.04 -6.68 -22.43
N ALA A 36 -20.61 -5.47 -22.33
CA ALA A 36 -20.14 -4.34 -23.11
C ALA A 36 -18.71 -3.94 -22.71
N LEU A 37 -18.37 -4.01 -21.43
CA LEU A 37 -17.04 -3.67 -20.93
C LEU A 37 -15.98 -4.69 -21.35
N GLU A 38 -16.26 -6.00 -21.24
CA GLU A 38 -15.36 -7.06 -21.74
C GLU A 38 -15.08 -6.89 -23.23
N LYS A 39 -16.12 -6.62 -24.02
CA LYS A 39 -15.99 -6.35 -25.45
C LYS A 39 -15.14 -5.11 -25.71
N ALA A 40 -15.41 -4.00 -25.02
CA ALA A 40 -14.67 -2.76 -25.21
C ALA A 40 -13.17 -2.91 -24.84
N LEU A 41 -12.85 -3.61 -23.75
CA LEU A 41 -11.47 -3.90 -23.35
C LEU A 41 -10.74 -4.85 -24.31
N SER A 42 -11.46 -5.69 -25.04
CA SER A 42 -10.88 -6.62 -26.02
C SER A 42 -10.68 -5.96 -27.39
N ASP A 43 -11.67 -5.20 -27.85
CA ASP A 43 -11.73 -4.70 -29.23
C ASP A 43 -11.11 -3.31 -29.39
N GLU A 44 -11.03 -2.52 -28.31
CA GLU A 44 -10.64 -1.11 -28.35
C GLU A 44 -9.45 -0.81 -27.42
N LYS A 45 -8.81 0.32 -27.64
CA LYS A 45 -7.83 0.91 -26.71
C LYS A 45 -8.47 2.06 -25.94
N LEU A 46 -8.92 1.77 -24.73
CA LEU A 46 -9.67 2.72 -23.91
C LEU A 46 -8.71 3.68 -23.18
N THR A 47 -9.11 4.95 -23.09
CA THR A 47 -8.56 5.84 -22.05
C THR A 47 -9.33 5.60 -20.76
N PHE A 48 -8.62 5.36 -19.67
CA PHE A 48 -9.21 5.09 -18.36
C PHE A 48 -8.52 5.88 -17.26
N TYR A 49 -9.18 6.04 -16.11
CA TYR A 49 -8.59 6.74 -14.98
C TYR A 49 -8.87 6.08 -13.64
N THR A 50 -8.01 6.39 -12.69
CA THR A 50 -8.21 6.16 -11.27
C THR A 50 -7.87 7.42 -10.49
N GLY A 51 -8.72 7.78 -9.53
CA GLY A 51 -8.54 8.96 -8.68
C GLY A 51 -7.89 8.64 -7.34
N TYR A 52 -7.02 9.53 -6.89
CA TYR A 52 -6.30 9.44 -5.63
C TYR A 52 -6.39 10.77 -4.88
N ASP A 53 -7.21 10.81 -3.83
CA ASP A 53 -7.31 11.98 -2.97
C ASP A 53 -6.14 12.07 -1.99
N PRO A 54 -5.55 13.26 -1.83
CA PRO A 54 -4.45 13.50 -0.89
C PRO A 54 -4.98 13.57 0.54
N THR A 55 -5.27 12.42 1.14
CA THR A 55 -5.72 12.29 2.54
C THR A 55 -4.58 12.05 3.52
N ALA A 56 -3.38 11.83 3.01
CA ALA A 56 -2.10 11.70 3.72
C ALA A 56 -0.95 11.94 2.75
N ALA A 57 0.27 12.08 3.26
CA ALA A 57 1.49 12.23 2.46
C ALA A 57 1.92 10.94 1.71
N SER A 58 1.20 9.85 1.85
CA SER A 58 1.50 8.56 1.20
C SER A 58 0.25 7.82 0.77
N LEU A 59 0.41 7.02 -0.26
CA LEU A 59 -0.50 5.95 -0.63
C LEU A 59 -0.33 4.76 0.35
N HIS A 60 -1.34 3.90 0.44
CA HIS A 60 -1.35 2.69 1.25
C HIS A 60 -1.77 1.46 0.42
N LEU A 61 -1.78 0.26 1.02
CA LEU A 61 -2.07 -0.99 0.30
C LEU A 61 -3.41 -0.99 -0.47
N GLY A 62 -4.44 -0.30 0.02
CA GLY A 62 -5.70 -0.16 -0.73
C GLY A 62 -5.52 0.57 -2.06
N HIS A 63 -4.65 1.58 -2.09
CA HIS A 63 -4.29 2.28 -3.32
C HIS A 63 -3.40 1.43 -4.23
N LEU A 64 -2.53 0.57 -3.65
CA LEU A 64 -1.69 -0.33 -4.43
C LEU A 64 -2.51 -1.26 -5.32
N VAL A 65 -3.66 -1.76 -4.84
CA VAL A 65 -4.58 -2.57 -5.66
C VAL A 65 -4.97 -1.80 -6.94
N GLN A 66 -5.34 -0.53 -6.80
CA GLN A 66 -5.73 0.30 -7.93
C GLN A 66 -4.56 0.56 -8.90
N LEU A 67 -3.37 0.82 -8.38
CA LEU A 67 -2.16 1.00 -9.19
C LEU A 67 -1.84 -0.26 -10.01
N LEU A 68 -2.02 -1.45 -9.42
CA LEU A 68 -1.80 -2.71 -10.11
C LEU A 68 -2.87 -2.99 -11.18
N VAL A 69 -4.12 -2.63 -10.94
CA VAL A 69 -5.17 -2.66 -11.97
C VAL A 69 -4.81 -1.71 -13.11
N MET A 70 -4.39 -0.48 -12.79
CA MET A 70 -3.96 0.49 -13.81
C MET A 70 -2.81 -0.05 -14.66
N ARG A 71 -1.80 -0.64 -14.01
CA ARG A 71 -0.65 -1.21 -14.72
C ARG A 71 -1.03 -2.37 -15.62
N ARG A 72 -1.93 -3.28 -15.18
CA ARG A 72 -2.43 -4.39 -16.01
C ARG A 72 -3.19 -3.91 -17.22
N LEU A 73 -4.06 -2.91 -17.07
CA LEU A 73 -4.76 -2.30 -18.18
C LEU A 73 -3.78 -1.59 -19.14
N GLN A 74 -2.74 -0.92 -18.62
CA GLN A 74 -1.68 -0.33 -19.43
C GLN A 74 -0.93 -1.40 -20.23
N LEU A 75 -0.54 -2.52 -19.59
CA LEU A 75 0.11 -3.65 -20.26
C LEU A 75 -0.76 -4.29 -21.36
N ALA A 76 -2.08 -4.21 -21.23
CA ALA A 76 -3.04 -4.60 -22.25
C ALA A 76 -3.19 -3.56 -23.38
N GLY A 77 -2.47 -2.43 -23.29
CA GLY A 77 -2.45 -1.40 -24.34
C GLY A 77 -3.44 -0.26 -24.14
N HIS A 78 -4.13 -0.17 -22.99
CA HIS A 78 -5.03 0.95 -22.67
C HIS A 78 -4.25 2.15 -22.15
N TYR A 79 -4.85 3.35 -22.19
CA TYR A 79 -4.22 4.65 -21.88
C TYR A 79 -4.57 5.11 -20.45
N PRO A 80 -3.66 4.99 -19.47
CA PRO A 80 -3.94 5.35 -18.08
C PRO A 80 -3.83 6.85 -17.81
N LEU A 81 -4.81 7.38 -17.06
CA LEU A 81 -4.78 8.69 -16.44
C LEU A 81 -4.74 8.52 -14.91
N GLY A 82 -3.65 8.96 -14.27
CA GLY A 82 -3.57 9.05 -12.82
C GLY A 82 -4.11 10.40 -12.35
N LEU A 83 -5.31 10.42 -11.77
CA LEU A 83 -5.92 11.65 -11.26
C LEU A 83 -5.51 11.88 -9.82
N VAL A 84 -4.89 13.01 -9.52
CA VAL A 84 -4.67 13.49 -8.15
C VAL A 84 -5.71 14.54 -7.75
N GLY A 85 -6.29 14.37 -6.56
CA GLY A 85 -7.41 15.16 -6.08
C GLY A 85 -6.99 16.50 -5.45
N GLY A 86 -6.35 17.40 -6.21
CA GLY A 86 -6.00 18.74 -5.69
C GLY A 86 -7.21 19.60 -5.34
N PHE A 87 -8.35 19.37 -5.99
CA PHE A 87 -9.62 20.03 -5.69
C PHE A 87 -10.46 19.21 -4.69
N THR A 88 -10.69 17.94 -4.99
CA THR A 88 -11.50 17.05 -4.13
C THR A 88 -10.86 16.81 -2.77
N GLY A 89 -9.53 16.81 -2.67
CA GLY A 89 -8.81 16.71 -1.40
C GLY A 89 -9.02 17.88 -0.44
N LEU A 90 -9.47 19.05 -0.95
CA LEU A 90 -9.86 20.19 -0.11
C LEU A 90 -11.26 20.01 0.49
N ILE A 91 -12.06 19.11 -0.06
CA ILE A 91 -13.46 18.84 0.35
C ILE A 91 -13.51 17.55 1.18
N GLY A 92 -12.98 16.47 0.66
CA GLY A 92 -12.90 15.14 1.27
C GLY A 92 -14.17 14.31 1.12
N ASP A 93 -13.98 13.05 0.71
CA ASP A 93 -15.05 12.06 0.61
C ASP A 93 -15.64 11.73 2.00
N PRO A 94 -16.97 11.65 2.19
CA PRO A 94 -17.59 11.35 3.48
C PRO A 94 -17.06 10.08 4.14
N ARG A 95 -16.73 10.16 5.43
CA ARG A 95 -16.42 8.98 6.25
C ARG A 95 -17.70 8.41 6.87
N GLN A 96 -17.67 7.13 7.22
CA GLN A 96 -18.84 6.48 7.82
C GLN A 96 -19.16 6.98 9.24
N THR A 97 -18.15 7.44 9.98
CA THR A 97 -18.25 7.67 11.43
C THR A 97 -18.11 9.11 11.88
N SER A 98 -17.47 9.98 11.09
CA SER A 98 -17.19 11.37 11.53
C SER A 98 -17.00 12.30 10.35
N GLU A 99 -17.18 13.58 10.56
CA GLU A 99 -16.82 14.61 9.59
C GLU A 99 -15.30 14.69 9.40
N ARG A 100 -14.88 15.03 8.18
CA ARG A 100 -13.47 15.23 7.87
C ARG A 100 -12.98 16.56 8.40
N VAL A 101 -11.80 16.54 9.02
CA VAL A 101 -11.03 17.76 9.25
C VAL A 101 -10.43 18.19 7.91
N LEU A 102 -10.73 19.42 7.51
CA LEU A 102 -10.23 20.00 6.27
C LEU A 102 -8.77 20.42 6.44
N ASN A 103 -7.92 19.99 5.52
CA ASN A 103 -6.52 20.41 5.48
C ASN A 103 -6.37 21.76 4.77
N SER A 104 -5.28 22.49 5.05
CA SER A 104 -4.98 23.73 4.33
C SER A 104 -4.63 23.45 2.86
N ARG A 105 -4.72 24.48 2.02
CA ARG A 105 -4.37 24.36 0.59
C ARG A 105 -2.91 23.99 0.38
N GLU A 106 -2.02 24.47 1.23
CA GLU A 106 -0.58 24.21 1.20
C GLU A 106 -0.29 22.73 1.49
N VAL A 107 -0.89 22.17 2.54
CA VAL A 107 -0.76 20.76 2.90
C VAL A 107 -1.30 19.85 1.80
N VAL A 108 -2.47 20.17 1.24
CA VAL A 108 -3.04 19.40 0.12
C VAL A 108 -2.13 19.45 -1.10
N ALA A 109 -1.57 20.62 -1.43
CA ALA A 109 -0.65 20.77 -2.57
C ALA A 109 0.65 19.95 -2.39
N GLU A 110 1.21 19.94 -1.19
CA GLU A 110 2.37 19.10 -0.85
C GLU A 110 2.05 17.61 -1.00
N TRP A 111 0.92 17.16 -0.47
CA TRP A 111 0.51 15.77 -0.58
C TRP A 111 0.19 15.35 -2.02
N VAL A 112 -0.40 16.23 -2.84
CA VAL A 112 -0.61 16.00 -4.27
C VAL A 112 0.72 15.68 -4.96
N GLN A 113 1.77 16.45 -4.72
CA GLN A 113 3.10 16.20 -5.29
C GLN A 113 3.67 14.85 -4.80
N SER A 114 3.51 14.55 -3.51
CA SER A 114 3.97 13.29 -2.94
C SER A 114 3.24 12.08 -3.54
N LEU A 115 1.92 12.16 -3.69
CA LEU A 115 1.13 11.09 -4.30
C LEU A 115 1.48 10.90 -5.78
N GLN A 116 1.60 12.00 -6.52
CA GLN A 116 1.98 11.96 -7.92
C GLN A 116 3.31 11.22 -8.12
N SER A 117 4.34 11.58 -7.38
CA SER A 117 5.65 10.92 -7.46
C SER A 117 5.61 9.42 -7.07
N GLN A 118 4.67 9.01 -6.20
CA GLN A 118 4.47 7.61 -5.89
C GLN A 118 3.74 6.87 -7.01
N ILE A 119 2.69 7.44 -7.61
CA ILE A 119 1.93 6.85 -8.72
C ILE A 119 2.84 6.65 -9.94
N GLU A 120 3.67 7.65 -10.26
CA GLU A 120 4.61 7.62 -11.39
C GLU A 120 5.57 6.42 -11.36
N ARG A 121 5.80 5.84 -10.19
CA ARG A 121 6.67 4.66 -10.05
C ARG A 121 6.03 3.36 -10.54
N PHE A 122 4.70 3.30 -10.68
CA PHE A 122 3.96 2.08 -11.02
C PHE A 122 3.48 2.03 -12.48
N LEU A 123 3.63 3.11 -13.23
CA LEU A 123 3.15 3.22 -14.60
C LEU A 123 4.30 3.58 -15.54
N SER A 124 4.18 3.22 -16.82
CA SER A 124 5.11 3.68 -17.85
C SER A 124 4.62 5.02 -18.41
N PHE A 125 5.53 5.99 -18.47
CA PHE A 125 5.32 7.31 -19.08
C PHE A 125 5.99 7.42 -20.46
N GLU A 126 6.35 6.27 -21.01
CA GLU A 126 6.96 6.15 -22.34
C GLU A 126 6.13 5.22 -23.23
N GLY A 127 6.32 5.33 -24.53
CA GLY A 127 5.64 4.51 -25.52
C GLY A 127 4.29 5.07 -25.97
N GLU A 128 3.58 4.29 -26.78
CA GLU A 128 2.33 4.70 -27.41
C GLU A 128 1.21 4.98 -26.40
N ASN A 129 1.11 4.13 -25.37
CA ASN A 129 0.12 4.25 -24.30
C ASN A 129 0.73 4.77 -22.98
N ALA A 130 1.64 5.74 -23.10
CA ALA A 130 2.23 6.42 -21.96
C ALA A 130 1.16 6.95 -21.01
N ALA A 131 1.37 6.74 -19.70
CA ALA A 131 0.51 7.29 -18.66
C ALA A 131 0.55 8.82 -18.64
N ARG A 132 -0.50 9.44 -18.09
CA ARG A 132 -0.53 10.89 -17.83
C ARG A 132 -1.01 11.12 -16.41
N MET A 133 -0.34 12.02 -15.70
CA MET A 133 -0.83 12.56 -14.45
C MET A 133 -1.71 13.78 -14.74
N VAL A 134 -2.85 13.83 -14.07
CA VAL A 134 -3.80 14.96 -14.16
C VAL A 134 -4.23 15.39 -12.77
N ASN A 135 -4.52 16.68 -12.61
CA ASN A 135 -4.94 17.26 -11.33
C ASN A 135 -6.32 17.91 -11.50
N ASN A 136 -7.31 17.48 -10.73
CA ASN A 136 -8.65 18.04 -10.84
C ASN A 136 -8.76 19.51 -10.37
N LEU A 137 -7.72 20.06 -9.75
CA LEU A 137 -7.64 21.50 -9.47
C LEU A 137 -7.62 22.35 -10.75
N ASP A 138 -7.15 21.79 -11.88
CA ASP A 138 -7.02 22.50 -13.15
C ASP A 138 -8.40 22.94 -13.70
N TRP A 139 -9.44 22.13 -13.48
CA TRP A 139 -10.82 22.48 -13.85
C TRP A 139 -11.67 22.91 -12.65
N GLY A 140 -11.53 22.23 -11.51
CA GLY A 140 -12.34 22.52 -10.32
C GLY A 140 -12.02 23.87 -9.70
N GLY A 141 -10.74 24.29 -9.74
CA GLY A 141 -10.30 25.57 -9.17
C GLY A 141 -10.81 26.81 -9.89
N GLN A 142 -11.26 26.67 -11.13
CA GLN A 142 -11.78 27.77 -11.97
C GLN A 142 -13.30 27.81 -12.02
N LEU A 143 -13.97 26.78 -11.51
CA LEU A 143 -15.42 26.66 -11.59
C LEU A 143 -16.12 27.61 -10.58
N SER A 144 -16.97 28.49 -11.08
CA SER A 144 -17.75 29.32 -10.18
C SER A 144 -18.86 28.52 -9.48
N ALA A 145 -19.27 28.97 -8.30
CA ALA A 145 -20.40 28.36 -7.58
C ALA A 145 -21.72 28.37 -8.42
N ILE A 146 -21.91 29.38 -9.24
CA ILE A 146 -23.08 29.48 -10.12
C ILE A 146 -23.03 28.42 -11.21
N ASP A 147 -21.87 28.27 -11.89
CA ASP A 147 -21.72 27.32 -12.97
C ASP A 147 -21.79 25.87 -12.42
N PHE A 148 -21.18 25.63 -11.26
CA PHE A 148 -21.28 24.34 -10.58
C PHE A 148 -22.74 23.95 -10.28
N LEU A 149 -23.51 24.83 -9.66
CA LEU A 149 -24.89 24.51 -9.31
C LEU A 149 -25.80 24.43 -10.54
N ARG A 150 -25.65 25.37 -11.48
CA ARG A 150 -26.52 25.51 -12.65
C ARG A 150 -26.25 24.46 -13.71
N ASP A 151 -24.96 24.19 -14.02
CA ASP A 151 -24.61 23.38 -15.19
C ASP A 151 -24.29 21.92 -14.83
N ILE A 152 -23.81 21.66 -13.60
CA ILE A 152 -23.52 20.33 -13.09
C ILE A 152 -24.56 19.86 -12.08
N GLY A 153 -24.80 20.62 -11.04
CA GLY A 153 -25.72 20.27 -9.93
C GLY A 153 -27.11 19.91 -10.37
N LYS A 154 -27.64 20.59 -11.41
CA LYS A 154 -28.99 20.30 -11.96
C LYS A 154 -29.20 18.86 -12.42
N HIS A 155 -28.13 18.14 -12.74
CA HIS A 155 -28.20 16.75 -13.21
C HIS A 155 -28.27 15.73 -12.06
N PHE A 156 -28.03 16.18 -10.83
CA PHE A 156 -28.08 15.34 -9.63
C PHE A 156 -29.41 15.50 -8.89
N ARG A 157 -30.00 14.38 -8.51
CA ARG A 157 -31.26 14.39 -7.75
C ARG A 157 -30.98 14.10 -6.28
N VAL A 158 -31.28 15.01 -5.39
CA VAL A 158 -31.07 14.87 -3.94
C VAL A 158 -31.66 13.56 -3.42
N GLY A 159 -32.88 13.20 -3.85
CA GLY A 159 -33.53 11.94 -3.45
C GLY A 159 -32.77 10.66 -3.87
N THR A 160 -31.92 10.74 -4.91
CA THR A 160 -31.00 9.64 -5.28
C THR A 160 -29.71 9.69 -4.44
N MET A 161 -29.20 10.90 -4.23
CA MET A 161 -27.95 11.09 -3.48
C MET A 161 -28.07 10.64 -2.02
N VAL A 162 -29.18 10.94 -1.35
CA VAL A 162 -29.43 10.56 0.06
C VAL A 162 -29.62 9.05 0.27
N LYS A 163 -29.90 8.28 -0.79
CA LYS A 163 -30.05 6.83 -0.72
C LYS A 163 -28.72 6.07 -0.75
N LYS A 164 -27.62 6.75 -1.05
CA LYS A 164 -26.29 6.12 -1.01
C LYS A 164 -25.94 5.73 0.42
N GLU A 165 -25.39 4.53 0.59
CA GLU A 165 -25.21 3.91 1.91
C GLU A 165 -24.48 4.81 2.92
N ILE A 166 -23.35 5.40 2.51
CA ILE A 166 -22.57 6.29 3.39
C ILE A 166 -23.37 7.53 3.76
N VAL A 167 -24.03 8.15 2.78
CA VAL A 167 -24.84 9.35 2.99
C VAL A 167 -26.02 9.05 3.91
N ALA A 168 -26.73 7.94 3.66
CA ALA A 168 -27.85 7.51 4.49
C ALA A 168 -27.45 7.22 5.94
N LYS A 169 -26.31 6.54 6.15
CA LYS A 169 -25.75 6.32 7.49
C LYS A 169 -25.42 7.61 8.21
N ARG A 170 -24.77 8.56 7.53
CA ARG A 170 -24.41 9.85 8.11
C ARG A 170 -25.62 10.73 8.41
N LEU A 171 -26.61 10.78 7.53
CA LEU A 171 -27.86 11.52 7.77
C LEU A 171 -28.62 11.03 9.01
N ASN A 172 -28.47 9.75 9.37
CA ASN A 172 -29.11 9.15 10.55
C ASN A 172 -28.20 9.14 11.79
N SER A 173 -26.96 9.67 11.70
CA SER A 173 -26.07 9.83 12.84
C SER A 173 -26.32 11.13 13.60
N GLU A 174 -25.85 11.24 14.84
CA GLU A 174 -25.97 12.46 15.67
C GLU A 174 -25.26 13.66 15.03
N GLU A 175 -24.10 13.44 14.38
CA GLU A 175 -23.34 14.52 13.73
C GLU A 175 -23.92 14.95 12.39
N GLY A 176 -24.70 14.07 11.71
CA GLY A 176 -25.21 14.34 10.38
C GLY A 176 -24.12 14.34 9.30
N ILE A 177 -24.38 15.01 8.18
CA ILE A 177 -23.44 15.20 7.08
C ILE A 177 -23.44 16.68 6.65
N SER A 178 -22.29 17.31 6.52
CA SER A 178 -22.19 18.67 6.00
C SER A 178 -22.51 18.71 4.51
N TYR A 179 -22.97 19.87 4.02
CA TYR A 179 -23.19 20.07 2.58
C TYR A 179 -21.89 19.89 1.79
N THR A 180 -20.76 20.22 2.37
CA THR A 180 -19.43 20.04 1.79
C THR A 180 -19.18 18.56 1.48
N GLU A 181 -19.26 17.69 2.47
CA GLU A 181 -19.12 16.25 2.28
C GLU A 181 -20.20 15.65 1.37
N PHE A 182 -21.45 16.11 1.52
CA PHE A 182 -22.57 15.66 0.69
C PHE A 182 -22.36 15.95 -0.79
N SER A 183 -21.73 17.08 -1.12
CA SER A 183 -21.47 17.50 -2.50
C SER A 183 -20.32 16.72 -3.17
N TYR A 184 -19.50 16.00 -2.42
CA TYR A 184 -18.30 15.30 -2.94
C TYR A 184 -18.60 14.42 -4.15
N GLN A 185 -19.68 13.64 -4.13
CA GLN A 185 -20.05 12.77 -5.24
C GLN A 185 -20.31 13.53 -6.56
N ILE A 186 -20.72 14.82 -6.49
CA ILE A 186 -20.93 15.66 -7.67
C ILE A 186 -19.57 16.06 -8.25
N LEU A 187 -18.58 16.32 -7.38
CA LEU A 187 -17.23 16.71 -7.78
C LEU A 187 -16.51 15.54 -8.49
N GLN A 188 -16.59 14.32 -7.94
CA GLN A 188 -16.04 13.15 -8.61
C GLN A 188 -16.76 12.83 -9.93
N GLY A 189 -18.08 13.07 -10.00
CA GLY A 189 -18.83 12.98 -11.26
C GLY A 189 -18.35 13.99 -12.28
N LEU A 190 -18.06 15.22 -11.87
CA LEU A 190 -17.47 16.27 -12.71
C LEU A 190 -16.08 15.86 -13.23
N ASP A 191 -15.24 15.29 -12.38
CA ASP A 191 -13.92 14.80 -12.79
C ASP A 191 -14.02 13.85 -13.97
N TYR A 192 -14.93 12.86 -13.90
CA TYR A 192 -15.12 11.93 -15.01
C TYR A 192 -15.62 12.62 -16.27
N LEU A 193 -16.54 13.58 -16.14
CA LEU A 193 -17.05 14.36 -17.28
C LEU A 193 -15.92 15.15 -17.95
N GLU A 194 -15.08 15.85 -17.17
CA GLU A 194 -13.98 16.62 -17.70
C GLU A 194 -12.90 15.72 -18.34
N LEU A 195 -12.60 14.59 -17.74
CA LEU A 195 -11.69 13.60 -18.33
C LEU A 195 -12.24 13.00 -19.63
N ASN A 196 -13.56 12.76 -19.71
CA ASN A 196 -14.19 12.35 -20.97
C ASN A 196 -14.08 13.42 -22.06
N ARG A 197 -14.30 14.68 -21.72
CA ARG A 197 -14.23 15.82 -22.65
C ARG A 197 -12.81 16.07 -23.16
N GLN A 198 -11.84 16.09 -22.23
CA GLN A 198 -10.47 16.51 -22.54
C GLN A 198 -9.61 15.37 -23.08
N TYR A 199 -9.84 14.14 -22.64
CA TYR A 199 -8.98 12.99 -22.94
C TYR A 199 -9.71 11.79 -23.57
N GLY A 200 -11.03 11.91 -23.82
CA GLY A 200 -11.82 10.79 -24.34
C GLY A 200 -11.91 9.63 -23.35
N CYS A 201 -11.78 9.86 -22.05
CA CYS A 201 -11.83 8.85 -21.02
C CYS A 201 -13.20 8.16 -20.97
N THR A 202 -13.22 6.83 -21.09
CA THR A 202 -14.45 6.02 -21.14
C THR A 202 -14.54 4.94 -20.08
N LEU A 203 -13.50 4.79 -19.22
CA LEU A 203 -13.50 3.84 -18.14
C LEU A 203 -12.95 4.49 -16.86
N GLN A 204 -13.62 4.26 -15.73
CA GLN A 204 -13.16 4.61 -14.38
C GLN A 204 -12.94 3.35 -13.56
N THR A 205 -11.84 3.28 -12.80
CA THR A 205 -11.61 2.22 -11.82
C THR A 205 -11.52 2.79 -10.40
N GLY A 206 -11.96 2.01 -9.42
CA GLY A 206 -11.92 2.41 -8.00
C GLY A 206 -12.30 1.25 -7.07
N GLY A 207 -12.28 1.47 -5.76
CA GLY A 207 -12.77 0.51 -4.79
C GLY A 207 -14.29 0.35 -4.86
N SER A 208 -14.81 -0.83 -4.55
CA SER A 208 -16.27 -1.10 -4.57
C SER A 208 -17.04 -0.28 -3.54
N ASP A 209 -16.39 0.16 -2.46
CA ASP A 209 -16.94 1.12 -1.51
C ASP A 209 -17.21 2.49 -2.14
N GLN A 210 -16.54 2.82 -3.24
CA GLN A 210 -16.71 4.03 -4.03
C GLN A 210 -17.78 3.90 -5.14
N TRP A 211 -18.48 2.77 -5.24
CA TRP A 211 -19.40 2.48 -6.34
C TRP A 211 -20.43 3.59 -6.58
N GLY A 212 -20.94 4.18 -5.51
CA GLY A 212 -21.85 5.31 -5.61
C GLY A 212 -21.25 6.54 -6.28
N ASN A 213 -19.97 6.83 -6.04
CA ASN A 213 -19.24 7.94 -6.66
C ASN A 213 -18.89 7.59 -8.12
N LEU A 214 -18.41 6.35 -8.38
CA LEU A 214 -18.09 5.86 -9.72
C LEU A 214 -19.30 5.98 -10.68
N THR A 215 -20.46 5.50 -10.25
CA THR A 215 -21.70 5.56 -11.05
C THR A 215 -22.28 6.97 -11.19
N SER A 216 -21.93 7.90 -10.30
CA SER A 216 -22.31 9.32 -10.45
C SER A 216 -21.73 9.93 -11.72
N GLY A 217 -20.47 9.61 -12.04
CA GLY A 217 -19.80 10.07 -13.25
C GLY A 217 -20.39 9.47 -14.52
N THR A 218 -20.66 8.15 -14.51
CA THR A 218 -21.29 7.49 -15.67
C THR A 218 -22.66 8.08 -16.00
N GLU A 219 -23.46 8.34 -14.97
CA GLU A 219 -24.79 8.93 -15.11
C GLU A 219 -24.72 10.40 -15.58
N LEU A 220 -23.75 11.18 -15.08
CA LEU A 220 -23.54 12.57 -15.50
C LEU A 220 -23.18 12.64 -16.98
N ILE A 221 -22.22 11.85 -17.45
CA ILE A 221 -21.79 11.80 -18.85
C ILE A 221 -22.96 11.39 -19.75
N ARG A 222 -23.73 10.38 -19.34
CA ARG A 222 -24.92 9.97 -20.08
C ARG A 222 -25.93 11.12 -20.25
N LYS A 223 -26.17 11.92 -19.21
CA LYS A 223 -27.11 13.04 -19.25
C LYS A 223 -26.62 14.25 -20.03
N VAL A 224 -25.33 14.54 -19.96
CA VAL A 224 -24.74 15.75 -20.54
C VAL A 224 -24.26 15.53 -21.97
N GLU A 225 -23.55 14.40 -22.20
CA GLU A 225 -22.90 14.12 -23.48
C GLU A 225 -23.68 13.07 -24.32
N GLY A 226 -24.67 12.38 -23.73
CA GLY A 226 -25.40 11.29 -24.42
C GLY A 226 -24.54 10.06 -24.66
N LYS A 227 -23.39 9.93 -24.02
CA LYS A 227 -22.42 8.84 -24.20
C LYS A 227 -22.57 7.79 -23.11
N THR A 228 -22.28 6.52 -23.46
CA THR A 228 -22.11 5.43 -22.50
C THR A 228 -20.63 5.30 -22.14
N VAL A 229 -20.36 5.26 -20.86
CA VAL A 229 -19.03 5.03 -20.29
C VAL A 229 -19.10 4.00 -19.17
N HIS A 230 -17.96 3.45 -18.76
CA HIS A 230 -17.89 2.31 -17.89
C HIS A 230 -17.21 2.61 -16.54
N ALA A 231 -17.48 1.74 -15.57
CA ALA A 231 -16.81 1.74 -14.28
C ALA A 231 -16.54 0.31 -13.82
N ILE A 232 -15.41 0.10 -13.15
CA ILE A 232 -15.03 -1.13 -12.46
C ILE A 232 -14.81 -0.80 -10.99
N GLY A 233 -15.49 -1.54 -10.08
CA GLY A 233 -15.25 -1.54 -8.65
C GLY A 233 -14.46 -2.78 -8.24
N THR A 234 -13.26 -2.58 -7.70
CA THR A 234 -12.45 -3.68 -7.15
C THR A 234 -12.95 -4.04 -5.74
N PRO A 235 -12.80 -5.30 -5.29
CA PRO A 235 -13.23 -5.67 -3.95
C PRO A 235 -12.39 -4.98 -2.87
N LEU A 236 -13.02 -4.73 -1.71
CA LEU A 236 -12.29 -4.43 -0.50
C LEU A 236 -11.61 -5.71 -0.01
N ILE A 237 -10.30 -5.65 0.14
CA ILE A 237 -9.53 -6.80 0.61
C ILE A 237 -9.70 -6.91 2.13
N THR A 238 -10.11 -8.09 2.60
CA THR A 238 -10.22 -8.46 4.01
C THR A 238 -9.35 -9.68 4.30
N ASN A 239 -8.95 -9.86 5.53
CA ASN A 239 -8.31 -11.09 5.96
C ASN A 239 -9.36 -12.18 6.19
N SER A 240 -8.97 -13.44 6.11
CA SER A 240 -9.85 -14.61 6.33
C SER A 240 -10.45 -14.65 7.73
N ASP A 241 -9.80 -14.01 8.71
CA ASP A 241 -10.34 -13.85 10.07
C ASP A 241 -11.36 -12.69 10.21
N GLY A 242 -11.69 -12.01 9.10
CA GLY A 242 -12.62 -10.88 9.05
C GLY A 242 -12.03 -9.54 9.46
N THR A 243 -10.75 -9.47 9.79
CA THR A 243 -10.07 -8.20 10.08
C THR A 243 -9.78 -7.40 8.82
N LYS A 244 -9.60 -6.08 8.98
CA LYS A 244 -9.30 -5.20 7.85
C LYS A 244 -7.86 -5.44 7.38
N PHE A 245 -7.70 -5.78 6.11
CA PHE A 245 -6.39 -5.89 5.46
C PHE A 245 -5.69 -4.53 5.37
N GLY A 246 -4.34 -4.56 5.36
CA GLY A 246 -3.52 -3.37 5.19
C GLY A 246 -3.39 -2.50 6.45
N LYS A 247 -3.67 -3.07 7.61
CA LYS A 247 -3.41 -2.46 8.91
C LYS A 247 -2.54 -3.38 9.77
N SER A 248 -1.53 -2.80 10.41
CA SER A 248 -0.74 -3.45 11.45
C SER A 248 -0.83 -2.61 12.72
N GLU A 249 -1.18 -3.22 13.86
CA GLU A 249 -1.34 -2.54 15.15
C GLU A 249 -2.23 -1.28 15.10
N GLY A 250 -3.24 -1.30 14.22
CA GLY A 250 -4.16 -0.18 14.01
C GLY A 250 -3.69 0.87 12.99
N ASN A 251 -2.45 0.82 12.52
CA ASN A 251 -1.88 1.74 11.54
C ASN A 251 -1.98 1.19 10.11
N ALA A 252 -2.17 2.08 9.13
CA ALA A 252 -2.14 1.71 7.72
C ALA A 252 -0.72 1.32 7.28
N ILE A 253 -0.62 0.33 6.39
CA ILE A 253 0.65 -0.01 5.72
C ILE A 253 0.85 0.94 4.56
N TRP A 254 1.81 1.85 4.72
CA TRP A 254 2.11 2.91 3.77
C TRP A 254 3.12 2.45 2.71
N LEU A 255 3.04 3.02 1.51
CA LEU A 255 4.00 2.76 0.42
C LEU A 255 5.26 3.63 0.52
N ASN A 256 5.21 4.73 1.29
CA ASN A 256 6.36 5.58 1.50
C ASN A 256 7.30 4.95 2.56
N PRO A 257 8.58 4.71 2.24
CA PRO A 257 9.54 4.08 3.17
C PRO A 257 9.81 4.90 4.45
N LYS A 258 9.50 6.20 4.45
CA LYS A 258 9.60 7.04 5.65
C LYS A 258 8.43 6.84 6.62
N MET A 259 7.31 6.26 6.17
CA MET A 259 6.11 6.01 6.99
C MET A 259 5.92 4.53 7.32
N CYS A 260 6.47 3.64 6.50
CA CYS A 260 6.55 2.20 6.75
C CYS A 260 7.85 1.71 6.12
N SER A 261 8.79 1.29 6.94
CA SER A 261 10.10 0.86 6.47
C SER A 261 10.00 -0.35 5.52
N PRO A 262 10.93 -0.54 4.57
CA PRO A 262 10.96 -1.73 3.73
C PRO A 262 10.97 -3.03 4.55
N TYR A 263 11.61 -3.02 5.73
CA TYR A 263 11.63 -4.16 6.64
C TYR A 263 10.24 -4.45 7.23
N ALA A 264 9.57 -3.45 7.82
CA ALA A 264 8.22 -3.60 8.36
C ALA A 264 7.22 -3.98 7.26
N PHE A 265 7.36 -3.40 6.07
CA PHE A 265 6.56 -3.72 4.89
C PHE A 265 6.76 -5.19 4.45
N TYR A 266 7.98 -5.67 4.35
CA TYR A 266 8.30 -7.06 4.03
C TYR A 266 7.74 -8.03 5.08
N GLN A 267 7.93 -7.74 6.38
CA GLN A 267 7.43 -8.57 7.47
C GLN A 267 5.90 -8.66 7.46
N PHE A 268 5.20 -7.58 7.12
CA PHE A 268 3.74 -7.61 6.95
C PHE A 268 3.31 -8.69 5.94
N TRP A 269 3.94 -8.74 4.78
CA TRP A 269 3.63 -9.73 3.74
C TRP A 269 4.10 -11.13 4.11
N LEU A 270 5.27 -11.24 4.71
CA LEU A 270 5.81 -12.51 5.17
C LEU A 270 4.89 -13.18 6.20
N ASN A 271 4.18 -12.39 7.02
CA ASN A 271 3.25 -12.87 8.04
C ASN A 271 1.82 -13.16 7.53
N THR A 272 1.57 -13.09 6.23
CA THR A 272 0.29 -13.45 5.63
C THR A 272 -0.12 -14.89 6.03
N ALA A 273 -1.38 -15.09 6.41
CA ALA A 273 -1.91 -16.41 6.74
C ALA A 273 -1.93 -17.34 5.52
N ASP A 274 -1.81 -18.65 5.74
CA ASP A 274 -1.86 -19.65 4.67
C ASP A 274 -3.18 -19.59 3.89
N ALA A 275 -4.28 -19.29 4.59
CA ALA A 275 -5.61 -19.14 3.98
C ALA A 275 -5.73 -17.93 3.04
N ASP A 276 -4.86 -16.93 3.18
CA ASP A 276 -4.94 -15.67 2.43
C ASP A 276 -3.89 -15.55 1.33
N VAL A 277 -2.76 -16.26 1.46
CA VAL A 277 -1.54 -15.99 0.67
C VAL A 277 -1.75 -16.15 -0.83
N ILE A 278 -2.54 -17.13 -1.27
CA ILE A 278 -2.81 -17.37 -2.70
C ILE A 278 -3.61 -16.22 -3.31
N ASP A 279 -4.64 -15.75 -2.64
CA ASP A 279 -5.39 -14.59 -3.10
C ASP A 279 -4.53 -13.32 -3.12
N ARG A 280 -3.61 -13.17 -2.16
CA ARG A 280 -2.65 -12.04 -2.16
C ARG A 280 -1.68 -12.15 -3.33
N LEU A 281 -1.18 -13.35 -3.69
CA LEU A 281 -0.36 -13.56 -4.89
C LEU A 281 -1.11 -13.15 -6.17
N LYS A 282 -2.39 -13.53 -6.29
CA LYS A 282 -3.23 -13.15 -7.45
C LYS A 282 -3.37 -11.63 -7.57
N VAL A 283 -3.65 -10.95 -6.48
CA VAL A 283 -3.94 -9.50 -6.46
C VAL A 283 -2.68 -8.66 -6.62
N PHE A 284 -1.63 -8.95 -5.84
CA PHE A 284 -0.50 -8.04 -5.62
C PHE A 284 0.76 -8.37 -6.42
N THR A 285 0.78 -9.46 -7.22
CA THR A 285 1.95 -9.83 -8.01
C THR A 285 1.61 -9.97 -9.50
N PHE A 286 2.63 -9.93 -10.35
CA PHE A 286 2.52 -10.23 -11.78
C PHE A 286 2.84 -11.69 -12.12
N LEU A 287 2.87 -12.58 -11.12
CA LEU A 287 3.02 -14.01 -11.34
C LEU A 287 1.88 -14.55 -12.20
N THR A 288 2.22 -15.48 -13.08
CA THR A 288 1.28 -16.16 -13.95
C THR A 288 0.39 -17.12 -13.16
N ARG A 289 -0.71 -17.54 -13.77
CA ARG A 289 -1.62 -18.55 -13.20
C ARG A 289 -0.90 -19.87 -12.93
N ALA A 290 0.05 -20.25 -13.79
CA ALA A 290 0.84 -21.46 -13.60
C ALA A 290 1.76 -21.36 -12.37
N GLU A 291 2.49 -20.24 -12.24
CA GLU A 291 3.36 -20.00 -11.06
C GLU A 291 2.56 -19.96 -9.77
N ILE A 292 1.41 -19.30 -9.76
CA ILE A 292 0.54 -19.25 -8.57
C ILE A 292 0.01 -20.63 -8.22
N GLY A 293 -0.33 -21.46 -9.20
CA GLY A 293 -0.75 -22.85 -8.98
C GLY A 293 0.33 -23.73 -8.35
N GLU A 294 1.62 -23.48 -8.65
CA GLU A 294 2.72 -24.16 -7.96
C GLU A 294 2.79 -23.76 -6.47
N TYR A 295 2.55 -22.49 -6.13
CA TYR A 295 2.53 -22.04 -4.74
C TYR A 295 1.29 -22.54 -4.00
N GLU A 296 0.14 -22.64 -4.66
CA GLU A 296 -1.08 -23.24 -4.10
C GLU A 296 -0.83 -24.68 -3.67
N HIS A 297 -0.22 -25.49 -4.54
CA HIS A 297 0.18 -26.86 -4.22
C HIS A 297 1.19 -26.91 -3.05
N LYS A 298 2.17 -26.00 -2.99
CA LYS A 298 3.13 -25.92 -1.88
C LYS A 298 2.47 -25.53 -0.56
N VAL A 299 1.47 -24.68 -0.58
CA VAL A 299 0.68 -24.33 0.63
C VAL A 299 -0.11 -25.55 1.13
N GLU A 300 -0.69 -26.34 0.24
CA GLU A 300 -1.42 -27.56 0.61
C GLU A 300 -0.52 -28.65 1.18
N THR A 301 0.70 -28.83 0.66
CA THR A 301 1.59 -29.96 0.98
C THR A 301 2.70 -29.62 1.96
N GLU A 302 3.21 -28.40 1.96
CA GLU A 302 4.41 -27.98 2.66
C GLU A 302 4.28 -26.58 3.31
N ALA A 303 3.09 -26.20 3.80
CA ALA A 303 2.79 -24.86 4.38
C ALA A 303 3.85 -24.38 5.37
N TYR A 304 4.45 -25.29 6.17
CA TYR A 304 5.46 -24.98 7.17
C TYR A 304 6.74 -24.32 6.59
N LYS A 305 7.02 -24.49 5.28
CA LYS A 305 8.17 -23.87 4.59
C LYS A 305 7.91 -22.40 4.26
N ARG A 306 6.62 -21.97 4.24
CA ARG A 306 6.17 -20.62 3.96
C ARG A 306 6.72 -20.05 2.65
N GLU A 307 6.86 -20.88 1.61
CA GLU A 307 7.44 -20.45 0.33
C GLU A 307 6.57 -19.45 -0.41
N ALA A 308 5.25 -19.63 -0.35
CA ALA A 308 4.29 -18.69 -0.94
C ALA A 308 4.37 -17.30 -0.27
N GLN A 309 4.47 -17.24 1.07
CA GLN A 309 4.62 -15.99 1.80
C GLN A 309 5.96 -15.30 1.52
N LYS A 310 7.05 -16.05 1.41
CA LYS A 310 8.36 -15.51 1.02
C LYS A 310 8.32 -14.91 -0.38
N ARG A 311 7.70 -15.63 -1.34
CA ARG A 311 7.54 -15.13 -2.70
C ARG A 311 6.67 -13.87 -2.72
N LEU A 312 5.53 -13.87 -2.04
CA LEU A 312 4.65 -12.73 -1.91
C LEU A 312 5.38 -11.51 -1.34
N ALA A 313 6.08 -11.70 -0.21
CA ALA A 313 6.82 -10.64 0.45
C ALA A 313 7.94 -10.08 -0.45
N TYR A 314 8.68 -10.94 -1.17
CA TYR A 314 9.68 -10.51 -2.14
C TYR A 314 9.06 -9.67 -3.26
N GLU A 315 8.06 -10.22 -3.97
CA GLU A 315 7.45 -9.59 -5.14
C GLU A 315 6.89 -8.21 -4.81
N VAL A 316 6.12 -8.11 -3.72
CA VAL A 316 5.44 -6.86 -3.40
C VAL A 316 6.41 -5.83 -2.81
N THR A 317 7.40 -6.25 -2.03
CA THR A 317 8.41 -5.33 -1.49
C THR A 317 9.33 -4.83 -2.62
N ALA A 318 9.77 -5.69 -3.53
CA ALA A 318 10.56 -5.29 -4.69
C ALA A 318 9.78 -4.33 -5.60
N LEU A 319 8.49 -4.59 -5.80
CA LEU A 319 7.61 -3.74 -6.57
C LEU A 319 7.50 -2.32 -5.97
N VAL A 320 7.38 -2.18 -4.66
CA VAL A 320 7.16 -0.90 -3.98
C VAL A 320 8.46 -0.19 -3.65
N HIS A 321 9.46 -0.89 -3.15
CA HIS A 321 10.70 -0.31 -2.61
C HIS A 321 11.92 -0.52 -3.52
N GLY A 322 11.86 -1.46 -4.46
CA GLY A 322 12.97 -1.84 -5.34
C GLY A 322 13.66 -3.13 -4.90
N VAL A 323 14.43 -3.73 -5.82
CA VAL A 323 15.11 -5.02 -5.59
C VAL A 323 16.15 -4.92 -4.48
N GLU A 324 17.07 -3.97 -4.59
CA GLU A 324 18.17 -3.81 -3.63
C GLU A 324 17.69 -3.61 -2.17
N PRO A 325 16.76 -2.70 -1.84
CA PRO A 325 16.20 -2.60 -0.48
C PRO A 325 15.51 -3.89 -0.02
N THR A 326 14.92 -4.64 -0.95
CA THR A 326 14.27 -5.91 -0.63
C THR A 326 15.27 -6.98 -0.26
N GLU A 327 16.36 -7.12 -1.01
CA GLU A 327 17.45 -8.07 -0.73
C GLU A 327 18.12 -7.74 0.61
N GLN A 328 18.38 -6.46 0.90
CA GLN A 328 18.88 -6.01 2.19
C GLN A 328 17.91 -6.36 3.33
N THR A 329 16.62 -6.16 3.12
CA THR A 329 15.58 -6.52 4.08
C THR A 329 15.53 -8.03 4.36
N ILE A 330 15.68 -8.86 3.33
CA ILE A 330 15.74 -10.33 3.47
C ILE A 330 16.97 -10.73 4.27
N ALA A 331 18.14 -10.20 3.93
CA ALA A 331 19.38 -10.46 4.65
C ALA A 331 19.26 -10.06 6.14
N ALA A 332 18.63 -8.91 6.41
CA ALA A 332 18.35 -8.46 7.76
C ALA A 332 17.41 -9.40 8.53
N SER A 333 16.34 -9.84 7.88
CA SER A 333 15.41 -10.81 8.46
C SER A 333 16.10 -12.14 8.78
N GLU A 334 16.94 -12.65 7.87
CA GLU A 334 17.70 -13.88 8.08
C GLU A 334 18.71 -13.75 9.22
N ALA A 335 19.37 -12.60 9.34
CA ALA A 335 20.30 -12.31 10.44
C ALA A 335 19.59 -12.31 11.78
N LEU A 336 18.43 -11.66 11.87
CA LEU A 336 17.60 -11.63 13.08
C LEU A 336 17.15 -13.02 13.51
N PHE A 337 16.85 -13.91 12.57
CA PHE A 337 16.45 -15.29 12.89
C PHE A 337 17.63 -16.26 13.01
N GLY A 338 18.86 -15.75 13.03
CA GLY A 338 20.08 -16.53 13.30
C GLY A 338 20.58 -17.37 12.13
N LYS A 339 20.26 -16.96 10.91
CA LYS A 339 20.72 -17.61 9.66
C LYS A 339 21.64 -16.74 8.82
N GLY A 340 21.77 -15.44 9.14
CA GLY A 340 22.57 -14.46 8.41
C GLY A 340 23.60 -13.77 9.29
N ASP A 341 24.35 -12.82 8.68
CA ASP A 341 25.39 -12.03 9.32
C ASP A 341 24.97 -10.54 9.36
N PHE A 342 24.86 -9.98 10.55
CA PHE A 342 24.57 -8.55 10.75
C PHE A 342 25.64 -7.63 10.17
N ALA A 343 26.89 -8.09 10.08
CA ALA A 343 27.99 -7.30 9.53
C ALA A 343 27.88 -7.10 8.01
N ALA A 344 27.07 -7.91 7.33
CA ALA A 344 26.81 -7.76 5.88
C ALA A 344 25.73 -6.73 5.55
N LEU A 345 25.00 -6.21 6.57
CA LEU A 345 23.95 -5.20 6.37
C LEU A 345 24.57 -3.81 6.23
N ASP A 346 24.00 -2.99 5.33
CA ASP A 346 24.33 -1.57 5.34
C ASP A 346 23.77 -0.86 6.59
N GLU A 347 24.33 0.30 6.93
CA GLU A 347 23.97 1.03 8.16
C GLU A 347 22.49 1.42 8.19
N SER A 348 21.92 1.83 7.06
CA SER A 348 20.52 2.24 6.96
C SER A 348 19.56 1.08 7.23
N THR A 349 19.84 -0.09 6.66
CA THR A 349 19.05 -1.30 6.90
C THR A 349 19.20 -1.78 8.34
N LEU A 350 20.41 -1.76 8.89
CA LEU A 350 20.64 -2.11 10.29
C LEU A 350 19.87 -1.19 11.23
N GLN A 351 19.92 0.13 11.00
CA GLN A 351 19.17 1.11 11.79
C GLN A 351 17.65 0.82 11.74
N THR A 352 17.12 0.55 10.55
CA THR A 352 15.70 0.22 10.37
C THR A 352 15.30 -1.03 11.18
N VAL A 353 16.17 -2.04 11.21
CA VAL A 353 15.96 -3.26 12.04
C VAL A 353 15.99 -2.93 13.53
N MET A 354 16.92 -2.08 13.94
CA MET A 354 17.07 -1.69 15.34
C MET A 354 15.88 -0.86 15.84
N ASP A 355 15.30 -0.02 15.00
CA ASP A 355 14.11 0.78 15.33
C ASP A 355 12.86 -0.09 15.61
N GLU A 356 12.83 -1.33 15.10
CA GLU A 356 11.77 -2.31 15.36
C GLU A 356 12.02 -3.18 16.61
N LEU A 357 13.20 -3.04 17.26
CA LEU A 357 13.57 -3.81 18.44
C LEU A 357 13.52 -2.95 19.71
N PRO A 358 13.28 -3.55 20.89
CA PRO A 358 13.60 -2.90 22.15
C PRO A 358 15.04 -2.41 22.11
N SER A 359 15.28 -1.13 22.40
CA SER A 359 16.60 -0.52 22.25
C SER A 359 17.04 0.19 23.51
N VAL A 360 18.37 0.24 23.72
CA VAL A 360 19.03 1.00 24.79
C VAL A 360 20.23 1.76 24.24
N GLU A 361 20.48 2.93 24.81
CA GLU A 361 21.67 3.71 24.54
C GLU A 361 22.70 3.46 25.67
N LEU A 362 23.91 3.07 25.31
CA LEU A 362 25.00 2.89 26.26
C LEU A 362 26.14 3.82 25.91
N SER A 363 26.78 4.40 26.97
CA SER A 363 28.02 5.15 26.76
C SER A 363 29.19 4.25 26.48
N SER A 364 30.15 4.75 25.68
CA SER A 364 31.33 4.00 25.24
C SER A 364 32.21 3.44 26.37
N ASP A 365 32.13 3.99 27.58
CA ASP A 365 32.81 3.54 28.78
C ASP A 365 32.04 2.46 29.57
N ARG A 366 30.82 2.09 29.15
CA ARG A 366 29.91 1.19 29.87
C ARG A 366 29.28 0.13 28.98
N LEU A 367 30.02 -0.42 28.08
CA LEU A 367 29.52 -1.48 27.13
C LEU A 367 29.45 -2.86 27.82
N ASP A 368 28.89 -2.92 29.04
CA ASP A 368 28.70 -4.18 29.75
C ASP A 368 27.34 -4.82 29.43
N LEU A 369 27.36 -6.12 29.18
CA LEU A 369 26.18 -6.89 28.83
C LEU A 369 25.20 -7.08 30.00
N ILE A 370 25.64 -6.93 31.23
CA ILE A 370 24.76 -6.98 32.42
C ILE A 370 23.82 -5.80 32.38
N THR A 371 24.34 -4.61 32.14
CA THR A 371 23.55 -3.39 31.98
C THR A 371 22.61 -3.51 30.77
N ALA A 372 23.12 -3.90 29.61
CA ALA A 372 22.33 -4.09 28.41
C ALA A 372 21.15 -5.05 28.63
N LEU A 373 21.38 -6.24 29.18
CA LEU A 373 20.34 -7.24 29.44
C LEU A 373 19.30 -6.74 30.45
N THR A 374 19.71 -5.93 31.41
CA THR A 374 18.80 -5.38 32.45
C THR A 374 17.95 -4.25 31.89
N GLU A 375 18.53 -3.31 31.16
CA GLU A 375 17.83 -2.16 30.57
C GLU A 375 16.91 -2.56 29.42
N LEU A 376 17.27 -3.57 28.62
CA LEU A 376 16.40 -4.19 27.63
C LEU A 376 15.23 -5.01 28.24
N GLY A 377 15.21 -5.15 29.58
CA GLY A 377 14.20 -5.97 30.26
C GLY A 377 14.38 -7.48 30.06
N PHE A 378 15.53 -7.92 29.53
CA PHE A 378 15.87 -9.33 29.33
C PHE A 378 16.31 -10.03 30.59
N ALA A 379 16.69 -9.28 31.61
CA ALA A 379 16.94 -9.76 32.97
C ALA A 379 16.26 -8.85 33.97
N SER A 380 15.62 -9.43 35.00
CA SER A 380 14.93 -8.69 36.06
C SER A 380 15.89 -8.06 37.09
N SER A 381 17.16 -8.49 37.06
CA SER A 381 18.21 -8.00 37.95
C SER A 381 19.61 -8.29 37.40
N LYS A 382 20.61 -7.55 37.91
CA LYS A 382 22.03 -7.80 37.58
C LYS A 382 22.48 -9.22 37.92
N SER A 383 21.94 -9.82 38.99
CA SER A 383 22.24 -11.21 39.37
C SER A 383 21.68 -12.22 38.36
N GLU A 384 20.50 -11.97 37.83
CA GLU A 384 19.94 -12.80 36.76
C GLU A 384 20.73 -12.63 35.46
N ALA A 385 21.11 -11.40 35.10
CA ALA A 385 21.94 -11.14 33.93
C ALA A 385 23.28 -11.90 33.99
N ARG A 386 23.99 -11.90 35.13
CA ARG A 386 25.22 -12.67 35.32
C ARG A 386 24.97 -14.18 35.14
N ARG A 387 23.89 -14.70 35.69
CA ARG A 387 23.53 -16.12 35.52
C ARG A 387 23.31 -16.46 34.04
N ILE A 388 22.56 -15.62 33.30
CA ILE A 388 22.32 -15.78 31.86
C ILE A 388 23.64 -15.84 31.10
N LEU A 389 24.57 -14.92 31.38
CA LEU A 389 25.88 -14.87 30.74
C LEU A 389 26.73 -16.07 31.07
N LYS A 390 26.75 -16.52 32.34
CA LYS A 390 27.45 -17.69 32.79
C LYS A 390 26.97 -18.97 32.11
N GLU A 391 25.68 -19.11 31.90
CA GLU A 391 25.02 -20.24 31.23
C GLU A 391 25.15 -20.18 29.70
N GLY A 392 25.78 -19.13 29.14
CA GLY A 392 25.87 -18.91 27.68
C GLY A 392 24.51 -18.65 27.03
N GLY A 393 23.58 -18.07 27.79
CA GLY A 393 22.21 -17.77 27.35
C GLY A 393 22.06 -16.49 26.54
N ALA A 394 23.16 -15.75 26.32
CA ALA A 394 23.18 -14.51 25.53
C ALA A 394 24.15 -14.59 24.34
N SER A 395 23.86 -13.80 23.31
CA SER A 395 24.75 -13.57 22.17
C SER A 395 24.77 -12.09 21.78
N VAL A 396 25.87 -11.65 21.18
CA VAL A 396 26.05 -10.33 20.56
C VAL A 396 26.32 -10.55 19.10
N ASN A 397 25.55 -9.88 18.24
CA ASN A 397 25.62 -10.00 16.77
C ASN A 397 25.63 -11.48 16.28
N GLY A 398 24.81 -12.33 16.92
CA GLY A 398 24.74 -13.75 16.60
C GLY A 398 25.84 -14.64 17.24
N VAL A 399 26.91 -14.06 17.80
CA VAL A 399 28.02 -14.78 18.45
C VAL A 399 27.70 -14.96 19.93
N LYS A 400 27.73 -16.23 20.41
CA LYS A 400 27.53 -16.51 21.84
C LYS A 400 28.62 -15.90 22.69
N VAL A 401 28.19 -15.28 23.77
CA VAL A 401 29.07 -14.67 24.76
C VAL A 401 29.09 -15.52 26.01
N GLN A 402 30.29 -15.69 26.59
CA GLN A 402 30.52 -16.42 27.83
C GLN A 402 31.31 -15.56 28.81
N GLY A 403 30.96 -15.67 30.09
CA GLY A 403 31.63 -14.95 31.18
C GLY A 403 30.67 -14.05 31.94
N GLU A 404 30.79 -14.07 33.27
CA GLU A 404 29.87 -13.34 34.17
C GLU A 404 29.91 -11.81 34.01
N ASP A 405 31.05 -11.26 33.56
CA ASP A 405 31.30 -9.84 33.35
C ASP A 405 31.72 -9.53 31.90
N ALA A 406 31.02 -10.15 30.94
CA ALA A 406 31.33 -9.96 29.54
C ALA A 406 31.02 -8.51 29.07
N LEU A 407 31.96 -7.92 28.34
CA LEU A 407 31.86 -6.61 27.72
C LEU A 407 31.69 -6.75 26.21
N ILE A 408 31.03 -5.79 25.59
CA ILE A 408 31.01 -5.65 24.13
C ILE A 408 32.28 -4.88 23.75
N SER A 409 33.15 -5.49 22.95
CA SER A 409 34.34 -4.83 22.44
C SER A 409 34.00 -3.88 21.29
N SER A 410 34.85 -2.88 21.07
CA SER A 410 34.72 -1.97 19.92
C SER A 410 34.74 -2.69 18.57
N GLU A 411 35.44 -3.83 18.48
CA GLU A 411 35.51 -4.67 17.29
C GLU A 411 34.19 -5.40 17.00
N GLN A 412 33.34 -5.58 18.01
CA GLN A 412 32.03 -6.20 17.89
C GLN A 412 30.95 -5.18 17.49
N LEU A 413 31.26 -3.91 17.48
CA LEU A 413 30.29 -2.88 17.09
C LEU A 413 30.12 -2.87 15.57
N LEU A 414 28.88 -3.08 15.13
CA LEU A 414 28.47 -2.92 13.76
C LEU A 414 28.51 -1.42 13.41
N HIS A 415 29.11 -1.07 12.28
CA HIS A 415 29.35 0.33 11.86
C HIS A 415 29.95 1.23 12.97
N GLY A 416 30.71 0.61 13.91
CA GLY A 416 31.38 1.33 14.99
C GLY A 416 30.51 1.80 16.14
N LYS A 417 29.18 1.57 16.12
CA LYS A 417 28.25 2.12 17.12
C LYS A 417 27.05 1.26 17.47
N TYR A 418 26.81 0.14 16.81
CA TYR A 418 25.61 -0.68 17.02
C TYR A 418 25.95 -2.09 17.47
N ALA A 419 25.08 -2.70 18.27
CA ALA A 419 25.13 -4.13 18.55
C ALA A 419 23.72 -4.69 18.75
N ILE A 420 23.52 -5.95 18.31
CA ILE A 420 22.28 -6.70 18.54
C ILE A 420 22.52 -7.73 19.63
N VAL A 421 21.79 -7.61 20.73
CA VAL A 421 21.86 -8.55 21.85
C VAL A 421 20.66 -9.49 21.80
N ARG A 422 20.91 -10.76 22.04
CA ARG A 422 19.88 -11.79 22.06
C ARG A 422 19.93 -12.61 23.34
N ARG A 423 18.77 -12.86 23.98
CA ARG A 423 18.58 -13.83 25.05
C ARG A 423 17.70 -14.99 24.56
N GLY A 424 18.30 -16.19 24.47
CA GLY A 424 17.58 -17.36 23.95
C GLY A 424 17.13 -17.21 22.49
N LYS A 425 15.95 -17.75 22.14
CA LYS A 425 15.46 -17.75 20.74
C LYS A 425 14.52 -16.60 20.41
N LYS A 426 13.92 -15.94 21.40
CA LYS A 426 12.79 -15.01 21.18
C LYS A 426 13.11 -13.55 21.51
N ASN A 427 14.02 -13.32 22.46
CA ASN A 427 14.28 -11.94 22.94
C ASN A 427 15.48 -11.37 22.20
N GLN A 428 15.27 -10.32 21.45
CA GLN A 428 16.30 -9.58 20.72
C GLN A 428 16.15 -8.09 21.05
N GLY A 429 17.26 -7.39 21.18
CA GLY A 429 17.29 -5.97 21.47
C GLY A 429 18.51 -5.31 20.86
N ALA A 430 18.39 -4.03 20.62
CA ALA A 430 19.40 -3.21 19.98
C ALA A 430 20.15 -2.35 21.01
N ILE A 431 21.44 -2.18 20.79
CA ILE A 431 22.29 -1.26 21.54
C ILE A 431 22.83 -0.21 20.59
N THR A 432 22.68 1.05 20.95
CA THR A 432 23.36 2.18 20.30
C THR A 432 24.42 2.74 21.26
N VAL A 433 25.64 2.93 20.79
CA VAL A 433 26.73 3.52 21.54
C VAL A 433 26.74 5.04 21.30
N VAL A 434 26.67 5.82 22.38
CA VAL A 434 26.65 7.28 22.38
C VAL A 434 27.86 7.86 23.11
#